data_00fa2bb532d24e9077453d500d1ad848
#
_entry.id   00fa2bb532d24e9077453d500d1ad848
#
_cell.length_a   1.000
_cell.length_b   1.000
_cell.length_c   1.000
_cell.angle_alpha   90.00
_cell.angle_beta   90.00
_cell.angle_gamma   90.00
#
_symmetry.space_group_name_H-M   'P 1'
#
loop_
_entity.id
_entity.type
_entity.pdbx_description
1 polymer ?
#
loop_
_entity_poly.entity_id
_entity_poly.type
_entity_poly.pdbx_seq_one_letter_code
_entity_poly.pdbx_strand_id
1 'polypeptide(L)'
;RQMCIRDRVKGEKITWPKIYAVLVAGCALFFLNWWLLKLPLPHMANTAFYIFTLTAGYLALLMSGLWMSRLYRHNLMEDVFNMENESFMQETRLMENEYSVNLPTRFYYKKRWNNGFVNIVNIFRACMVIGTPGSGKSYAIVNSYIRQLIAKGFAIYIYDYKFDDLSTIAYNSLLKNMDKYEVKPRFYVINFDDPRRSHRCNPINPEFMTDISDAYEASYTIMLNLNRTWV
;
A
#
# COMPACT_ATOMS: atom_id res chain seq x y z
N ARG A 1 -5.52 11.38 8.75
CA ARG A 1 -4.79 11.73 7.51
C ARG A 1 -5.16 10.67 6.48
N GLN A 2 -6.12 10.98 5.62
CA GLN A 2 -6.53 10.11 4.54
C GLN A 2 -5.39 10.04 3.52
N MET A 3 -4.85 8.85 3.32
CA MET A 3 -3.95 8.60 2.22
C MET A 3 -4.79 8.51 0.95
N CYS A 4 -5.13 9.66 0.40
CA CYS A 4 -5.63 9.74 -0.95
C CYS A 4 -4.43 9.39 -1.83
N ILE A 5 -4.46 8.26 -2.52
CA ILE A 5 -3.52 7.93 -3.59
C ILE A 5 -3.81 8.88 -4.75
N ARG A 6 -3.43 10.11 -4.56
CA ARG A 6 -3.41 11.14 -5.59
C ARG A 6 -2.24 12.07 -5.35
N ASP A 7 -1.05 11.51 -5.27
CA ASP A 7 0.15 12.25 -5.64
C ASP A 7 0.12 12.48 -7.15
N ARG A 8 -0.79 13.32 -7.56
CA ARG A 8 -0.53 14.12 -8.75
C ARG A 8 0.60 15.06 -8.35
N VAL A 9 1.81 14.64 -8.65
CA VAL A 9 2.89 15.57 -8.88
C VAL A 9 2.27 16.69 -9.71
N LYS A 10 2.22 17.92 -9.18
CA LYS A 10 1.95 19.14 -9.95
C LYS A 10 3.15 19.36 -10.88
N GLY A 11 3.36 18.44 -11.79
CA GLY A 11 4.22 18.63 -12.94
C GLY A 11 3.43 19.44 -13.97
N GLU A 12 4.08 20.37 -14.62
CA GLU A 12 3.50 21.08 -15.76
C GLU A 12 2.81 20.08 -16.69
N LYS A 13 1.56 20.35 -17.03
CA LYS A 13 0.82 19.50 -17.95
C LYS A 13 1.54 19.51 -19.29
N ILE A 14 2.22 18.42 -19.61
CA ILE A 14 2.83 18.19 -20.90
C ILE A 14 1.67 18.02 -21.89
N THR A 15 1.61 18.91 -22.87
CA THR A 15 0.57 18.91 -23.91
C THR A 15 1.19 18.59 -25.26
N TRP A 16 0.45 17.99 -26.17
CA TRP A 16 0.91 17.69 -27.53
C TRP A 16 1.56 18.87 -28.26
N PRO A 17 0.98 20.09 -28.21
CA PRO A 17 1.60 21.26 -28.85
C PRO A 17 3.01 21.57 -28.34
N LYS A 18 3.26 21.45 -27.04
CA LYS A 18 4.59 21.66 -26.45
C LYS A 18 5.59 20.60 -26.95
N ILE A 19 5.18 19.36 -27.06
CA ILE A 19 6.03 18.26 -27.56
C ILE A 19 6.41 18.53 -29.01
N TYR A 20 5.43 18.87 -29.86
CA TYR A 20 5.70 19.18 -31.26
C TYR A 20 6.60 20.41 -31.44
N ALA A 21 6.40 21.45 -30.65
CA ALA A 21 7.27 22.63 -30.67
C ALA A 21 8.72 22.29 -30.37
N VAL A 22 8.98 21.52 -29.32
CA VAL A 22 10.34 21.09 -28.95
C VAL A 22 10.91 20.13 -30.00
N LEU A 23 10.12 19.24 -30.56
CA LEU A 23 10.54 18.33 -31.61
C LEU A 23 10.94 19.07 -32.87
N VAL A 24 10.13 20.02 -33.35
CA VAL A 24 10.43 20.84 -34.54
C VAL A 24 11.67 21.70 -34.31
N ALA A 25 11.78 22.34 -33.14
CA ALA A 25 12.97 23.11 -32.78
C ALA A 25 14.23 22.23 -32.72
N GLY A 26 14.12 21.03 -32.13
CA GLY A 26 15.21 20.05 -32.08
C GLY A 26 15.63 19.58 -33.47
N CYS A 27 14.67 19.27 -34.34
CA CYS A 27 14.95 18.93 -35.74
C CYS A 27 15.63 20.09 -36.49
N ALA A 28 15.13 21.32 -36.33
CA ALA A 28 15.74 22.47 -36.96
C ALA A 28 17.18 22.68 -36.50
N LEU A 29 17.45 22.64 -35.22
CA LEU A 29 18.81 22.76 -34.67
C LEU A 29 19.72 21.62 -35.15
N PHE A 30 19.21 20.41 -35.24
CA PHE A 30 20.01 19.26 -35.64
C PHE A 30 20.31 19.21 -37.14
N PHE A 31 19.31 19.41 -38.00
CA PHE A 31 19.45 19.27 -39.44
C PHE A 31 19.92 20.56 -40.16
N LEU A 32 19.52 21.76 -39.67
CA LEU A 32 19.94 23.03 -40.25
C LEU A 32 21.35 23.46 -39.79
N ASN A 33 21.97 22.69 -38.91
CA ASN A 33 23.28 22.97 -38.34
C ASN A 33 24.39 23.09 -39.40
N TRP A 34 24.24 22.40 -40.54
CA TRP A 34 25.15 22.57 -41.68
C TRP A 34 25.30 24.02 -42.17
N TRP A 35 24.20 24.79 -42.12
CA TRP A 35 24.27 26.20 -42.59
C TRP A 35 25.18 27.06 -41.72
N LEU A 36 25.38 26.69 -40.47
CA LEU A 36 26.31 27.39 -39.56
C LEU A 36 27.77 27.23 -39.98
N LEU A 37 28.17 26.17 -40.65
CA LEU A 37 29.51 25.98 -41.16
C LEU A 37 29.87 26.95 -42.31
N LYS A 38 28.87 27.57 -42.94
CA LYS A 38 29.07 28.56 -44.02
C LYS A 38 29.18 30.00 -43.53
N LEU A 39 29.06 30.23 -42.20
CA LEU A 39 29.18 31.54 -41.60
C LEU A 39 30.64 31.99 -41.61
N PRO A 40 30.94 33.27 -41.92
CA PRO A 40 32.30 33.83 -41.97
C PRO A 40 32.81 34.13 -40.54
N LEU A 41 32.97 33.06 -39.73
CA LEU A 41 33.49 33.13 -38.35
C LEU A 41 34.88 32.46 -38.27
N PRO A 42 35.71 32.81 -37.28
CA PRO A 42 36.96 32.10 -37.02
C PRO A 42 36.71 30.60 -36.81
N HIS A 43 37.57 29.76 -37.40
CA HIS A 43 37.37 28.30 -37.40
C HIS A 43 37.08 27.69 -36.02
N MET A 44 37.79 28.12 -34.98
CA MET A 44 37.59 27.67 -33.61
C MET A 44 36.18 28.00 -33.09
N ALA A 45 35.71 29.23 -33.31
CA ALA A 45 34.36 29.65 -32.86
C ALA A 45 33.26 28.94 -33.66
N ASN A 46 33.47 28.78 -34.97
CA ASN A 46 32.50 28.07 -35.82
C ASN A 46 32.34 26.59 -35.43
N THR A 47 33.44 25.91 -35.14
CA THR A 47 33.41 24.51 -34.68
C THR A 47 32.75 24.38 -33.31
N ALA A 48 33.06 25.25 -32.36
CA ALA A 48 32.44 25.25 -31.05
C ALA A 48 30.93 25.48 -31.13
N PHE A 49 30.51 26.44 -31.98
CA PHE A 49 29.09 26.74 -32.18
C PHE A 49 28.35 25.59 -32.87
N TYR A 50 28.99 24.95 -33.81
CA TYR A 50 28.46 23.74 -34.49
C TYR A 50 28.23 22.61 -33.49
N ILE A 51 29.23 22.28 -32.66
CA ILE A 51 29.10 21.23 -31.64
C ILE A 51 27.99 21.55 -30.64
N PHE A 52 27.92 22.79 -30.17
CA PHE A 52 26.92 23.24 -29.22
C PHE A 52 25.50 23.11 -29.77
N THR A 53 25.23 23.57 -30.98
CA THR A 53 23.90 23.50 -31.61
C THR A 53 23.50 22.07 -31.96
N LEU A 54 24.48 21.24 -32.37
CA LEU A 54 24.24 19.82 -32.61
C LEU A 54 23.85 19.09 -31.31
N THR A 55 24.58 19.29 -30.24
CA THR A 55 24.26 18.68 -28.93
C THR A 55 22.96 19.18 -28.35
N ALA A 56 22.67 20.48 -28.45
CA ALA A 56 21.38 21.04 -28.02
C ALA A 56 20.21 20.47 -28.82
N GLY A 57 20.33 20.35 -30.13
CA GLY A 57 19.34 19.74 -31.00
C GLY A 57 19.10 18.28 -30.65
N TYR A 58 20.15 17.51 -30.39
CA TYR A 58 20.06 16.11 -29.98
C TYR A 58 19.33 15.94 -28.62
N LEU A 59 19.68 16.77 -27.65
CA LEU A 59 19.04 16.77 -26.32
C LEU A 59 17.55 17.14 -26.43
N ALA A 60 17.20 18.13 -27.26
CA ALA A 60 15.81 18.50 -27.50
C ALA A 60 14.99 17.34 -28.14
N LEU A 61 15.59 16.61 -29.07
CA LEU A 61 14.98 15.43 -29.68
C LEU A 61 14.77 14.30 -28.65
N LEU A 62 15.76 14.03 -27.80
CA LEU A 62 15.63 13.06 -26.72
C LEU A 62 14.52 13.44 -25.73
N MET A 63 14.47 14.71 -25.31
CA MET A 63 13.42 15.19 -24.39
C MET A 63 12.02 15.09 -25.00
N SER A 64 11.85 15.44 -26.28
CA SER A 64 10.57 15.32 -26.96
C SER A 64 10.12 13.85 -27.05
N GLY A 65 11.03 12.93 -27.35
CA GLY A 65 10.76 11.50 -27.37
C GLY A 65 10.35 10.92 -26.02
N LEU A 66 11.03 11.34 -24.94
CA LEU A 66 10.68 10.96 -23.57
C LEU A 66 9.31 11.49 -23.16
N TRP A 67 8.98 12.74 -23.50
CA TRP A 67 7.66 13.32 -23.20
C TRP A 67 6.55 12.65 -24.01
N MET A 68 6.81 12.32 -25.26
CA MET A 68 5.87 11.57 -26.11
C MET A 68 5.59 10.16 -25.55
N SER A 69 6.64 9.44 -25.14
CA SER A 69 6.51 8.14 -24.51
C SER A 69 5.72 8.19 -23.19
N ARG A 70 5.96 9.22 -22.36
CA ARG A 70 5.22 9.42 -21.11
C ARG A 70 3.74 9.72 -21.39
N LEU A 71 3.44 10.58 -22.33
CA LEU A 71 2.06 10.93 -22.68
C LEU A 71 1.32 9.74 -23.27
N TYR A 72 1.99 8.96 -24.12
CA TYR A 72 1.41 7.75 -24.73
C TYR A 72 1.11 6.69 -23.66
N ARG A 73 2.03 6.45 -22.73
CA ARG A 73 1.79 5.55 -21.59
C ARG A 73 0.65 6.03 -20.70
N HIS A 74 0.56 7.33 -20.46
CA HIS A 74 -0.54 7.90 -19.67
C HIS A 74 -1.89 7.64 -20.34
N ASN A 75 -2.00 7.86 -21.64
CA ASN A 75 -3.22 7.60 -22.39
C ASN A 75 -3.58 6.11 -22.46
N LEU A 76 -2.59 5.21 -22.51
CA LEU A 76 -2.83 3.77 -22.47
C LEU A 76 -3.28 3.27 -21.10
N MET A 77 -2.98 4.01 -20.03
CA MET A 77 -3.42 3.71 -18.66
C MET A 77 -4.77 4.35 -18.30
N GLU A 78 -5.32 5.21 -19.15
CA GLU A 78 -6.67 5.74 -18.96
C GLU A 78 -7.67 4.62 -19.23
N ASP A 79 -8.50 4.35 -18.23
CA ASP A 79 -9.59 3.39 -18.34
C ASP A 79 -10.68 4.00 -19.24
N VAL A 80 -10.84 3.43 -20.44
CA VAL A 80 -11.84 3.87 -21.42
C VAL A 80 -13.26 3.78 -20.86
N PHE A 81 -13.48 2.86 -19.90
CA PHE A 81 -14.77 2.67 -19.25
C PHE A 81 -14.98 3.58 -18.04
N ASN A 82 -13.92 4.25 -17.57
CA ASN A 82 -13.98 5.15 -16.41
C ASN A 82 -13.34 6.51 -16.71
N MET A 83 -13.86 7.21 -17.71
CA MET A 83 -13.36 8.52 -18.15
C MET A 83 -13.42 9.59 -17.05
N GLU A 84 -14.33 9.48 -16.10
CA GLU A 84 -14.48 10.43 -14.99
C GLU A 84 -13.61 10.08 -13.78
N ASN A 85 -12.81 8.98 -13.85
CA ASN A 85 -12.01 8.45 -12.73
C ASN A 85 -12.86 8.22 -11.47
N GLU A 86 -14.06 7.73 -11.66
CA GLU A 86 -14.94 7.34 -10.57
C GLU A 86 -14.48 5.99 -9.99
N SER A 87 -14.61 5.84 -8.70
CA SER A 87 -14.54 4.52 -8.07
C SER A 87 -15.88 3.81 -8.23
N PHE A 88 -15.85 2.47 -8.19
CA PHE A 88 -17.10 1.70 -8.20
C PHE A 88 -17.95 2.06 -6.98
N MET A 89 -19.27 1.92 -7.12
CA MET A 89 -20.24 2.16 -6.06
C MET A 89 -19.97 1.21 -4.89
N GLN A 90 -19.90 1.76 -3.68
CA GLN A 90 -19.72 1.01 -2.45
C GLN A 90 -21.01 1.09 -1.61
N GLU A 91 -21.16 0.15 -0.67
CA GLU A 91 -22.27 0.17 0.28
C GLU A 91 -22.17 1.40 1.19
N THR A 92 -23.27 2.12 1.29
CA THR A 92 -23.37 3.34 2.12
C THR A 92 -23.99 3.05 3.49
N ARG A 93 -24.66 1.90 3.65
CA ARG A 93 -25.29 1.49 4.91
C ARG A 93 -24.27 0.83 5.82
N LEU A 94 -24.31 1.20 7.08
CA LEU A 94 -23.60 0.50 8.13
C LEU A 94 -24.38 -0.77 8.53
N MET A 95 -23.78 -1.93 8.31
CA MET A 95 -24.34 -3.22 8.73
C MET A 95 -23.60 -3.69 9.97
N GLU A 96 -24.09 -3.30 11.12
CA GLU A 96 -23.48 -3.65 12.41
C GLU A 96 -24.24 -4.82 13.06
N ASN A 97 -23.47 -5.83 13.48
CA ASN A 97 -23.95 -6.93 14.31
C ASN A 97 -22.85 -7.34 15.29
N GLU A 98 -23.13 -8.31 16.15
CA GLU A 98 -22.19 -8.82 17.15
C GLU A 98 -20.85 -9.26 16.52
N TYR A 99 -20.89 -9.90 15.35
CA TYR A 99 -19.73 -10.51 14.68
C TYR A 99 -19.15 -9.65 13.55
N SER A 100 -19.63 -8.42 13.35
CA SER A 100 -19.20 -7.59 12.26
C SER A 100 -17.99 -6.75 12.57
N VAL A 101 -17.17 -6.49 11.56
CA VAL A 101 -16.16 -5.44 11.53
C VAL A 101 -16.46 -4.51 10.37
N ASN A 102 -16.59 -3.23 10.65
CA ASN A 102 -16.99 -2.23 9.68
C ASN A 102 -15.85 -1.23 9.44
N LEU A 103 -15.41 -1.14 8.19
CA LEU A 103 -14.33 -0.25 7.79
C LEU A 103 -14.92 0.96 7.06
N PRO A 104 -14.78 2.18 7.61
CA PRO A 104 -15.25 3.37 6.94
C PRO A 104 -14.40 3.68 5.71
N THR A 105 -15.04 3.97 4.61
CA THR A 105 -14.41 4.28 3.34
C THR A 105 -14.95 5.59 2.76
N ARG A 106 -14.23 6.16 1.80
CA ARG A 106 -14.73 7.26 0.98
C ARG A 106 -14.49 6.93 -0.48
N PHE A 107 -15.51 7.13 -1.28
CA PHE A 107 -15.47 6.85 -2.71
C PHE A 107 -16.03 8.03 -3.51
N TYR A 108 -15.49 8.20 -4.73
CA TYR A 108 -15.94 9.22 -5.65
C TYR A 108 -16.85 8.58 -6.69
N TYR A 109 -18.12 8.98 -6.67
CA TYR A 109 -19.13 8.45 -7.59
C TYR A 109 -20.16 9.53 -7.94
N LYS A 110 -20.61 9.58 -9.19
CA LYS A 110 -21.51 10.61 -9.74
C LYS A 110 -21.02 12.02 -9.42
N LYS A 111 -19.74 12.28 -9.69
CA LYS A 111 -19.08 13.58 -9.48
C LYS A 111 -19.07 14.08 -8.02
N ARG A 112 -19.36 13.21 -7.04
CA ARG A 112 -19.41 13.57 -5.62
C ARG A 112 -18.61 12.57 -4.78
N TRP A 113 -18.06 13.08 -3.69
CA TRP A 113 -17.47 12.24 -2.67
C TRP A 113 -18.56 11.72 -1.74
N ASN A 114 -18.64 10.41 -1.62
CA ASN A 114 -19.59 9.70 -0.78
C ASN A 114 -18.84 8.97 0.34
N ASN A 115 -19.48 8.84 1.48
CA ASN A 115 -19.02 7.97 2.56
C ASN A 115 -19.63 6.58 2.37
N GLY A 116 -18.82 5.56 2.58
CA GLY A 116 -19.25 4.18 2.49
C GLY A 116 -18.62 3.32 3.56
N PHE A 117 -19.00 2.05 3.57
CA PHE A 117 -18.50 1.07 4.51
C PHE A 117 -18.15 -0.22 3.80
N VAL A 118 -17.00 -0.81 4.14
CA VAL A 118 -16.75 -2.22 3.87
C VAL A 118 -17.25 -2.98 5.09
N ASN A 119 -18.41 -3.63 4.96
CA ASN A 119 -19.04 -4.36 6.04
C ASN A 119 -18.62 -5.83 5.99
N ILE A 120 -17.83 -6.25 6.94
CA ILE A 120 -17.47 -7.65 7.13
C ILE A 120 -18.42 -8.19 8.18
N VAL A 121 -19.52 -8.74 7.72
CA VAL A 121 -20.66 -9.13 8.56
C VAL A 121 -20.35 -10.34 9.45
N ASN A 122 -19.41 -11.20 9.03
CA ASN A 122 -19.01 -12.38 9.78
C ASN A 122 -17.49 -12.54 9.76
N ILE A 123 -16.86 -12.31 10.92
CA ILE A 123 -15.40 -12.39 11.12
C ILE A 123 -14.85 -13.81 11.12
N PHE A 124 -15.68 -14.83 11.32
CA PHE A 124 -15.25 -16.23 11.34
C PHE A 124 -14.89 -16.76 9.95
N ARG A 125 -15.21 -16.00 8.91
CA ARG A 125 -14.69 -16.25 7.56
C ARG A 125 -13.34 -15.60 7.41
N ALA A 126 -12.37 -16.33 6.86
CA ALA A 126 -11.04 -15.81 6.62
C ALA A 126 -11.08 -14.54 5.76
N CYS A 127 -10.32 -13.52 6.17
CA CYS A 127 -10.16 -12.29 5.42
C CYS A 127 -8.69 -12.15 5.01
N MET A 128 -8.43 -12.05 3.71
CA MET A 128 -7.09 -11.84 3.18
C MET A 128 -6.91 -10.39 2.73
N VAL A 129 -5.86 -9.73 3.24
CA VAL A 129 -5.54 -8.34 2.91
C VAL A 129 -4.24 -8.28 2.14
N ILE A 130 -4.33 -7.95 0.86
CA ILE A 130 -3.17 -7.86 -0.04
C ILE A 130 -2.86 -6.39 -0.31
N GLY A 131 -1.58 -6.05 -0.32
CA GLY A 131 -1.11 -4.71 -0.68
C GLY A 131 0.40 -4.59 -0.53
N THR A 132 0.98 -3.62 -1.24
CA THR A 132 2.42 -3.33 -1.18
C THR A 132 2.87 -2.83 0.20
N PRO A 133 4.16 -2.94 0.56
CA PRO A 133 4.69 -2.30 1.76
C PRO A 133 4.35 -0.80 1.78
N GLY A 134 3.96 -0.29 2.95
CA GLY A 134 3.59 1.13 3.09
C GLY A 134 2.17 1.50 2.61
N SER A 135 1.36 0.59 2.09
CA SER A 135 0.00 0.86 1.62
C SER A 135 -1.03 1.16 2.73
N GLY A 136 -0.62 1.17 3.98
CA GLY A 136 -1.50 1.50 5.12
C GLY A 136 -2.39 0.36 5.62
N LYS A 137 -2.12 -0.91 5.25
CA LYS A 137 -2.90 -2.09 5.66
C LYS A 137 -3.10 -2.17 7.17
N SER A 138 -2.01 -2.06 7.93
CA SER A 138 -2.07 -2.12 9.40
C SER A 138 -2.91 -0.99 9.96
N TYR A 139 -2.70 0.24 9.49
CA TYR A 139 -3.41 1.41 9.97
C TYR A 139 -4.92 1.38 9.66
N ALA A 140 -5.28 1.11 8.41
CA ALA A 140 -6.66 1.21 7.97
C ALA A 140 -7.51 -0.02 8.35
N ILE A 141 -6.92 -1.22 8.31
CA ILE A 141 -7.65 -2.47 8.44
C ILE A 141 -7.35 -3.14 9.77
N VAL A 142 -6.08 -3.52 10.03
CA VAL A 142 -5.73 -4.33 11.21
C VAL A 142 -6.07 -3.61 12.52
N ASN A 143 -5.74 -2.31 12.61
CA ASN A 143 -6.08 -1.52 13.81
C ASN A 143 -7.59 -1.42 14.05
N SER A 144 -8.37 -1.33 12.96
CA SER A 144 -9.83 -1.30 13.05
C SER A 144 -10.39 -2.64 13.53
N TYR A 145 -9.83 -3.74 13.06
CA TYR A 145 -10.18 -5.09 13.53
C TYR A 145 -9.91 -5.25 15.02
N ILE A 146 -8.68 -4.96 15.46
CA ILE A 146 -8.28 -5.09 16.86
C ILE A 146 -9.21 -4.28 17.77
N ARG A 147 -9.46 -3.03 17.44
CA ARG A 147 -10.29 -2.16 18.25
C ARG A 147 -11.74 -2.59 18.32
N GLN A 148 -12.34 -2.98 17.19
CA GLN A 148 -13.74 -3.38 17.14
C GLN A 148 -13.97 -4.73 17.80
N LEU A 149 -13.08 -5.70 17.60
CA LEU A 149 -13.20 -7.02 18.21
C LEU A 149 -13.05 -6.97 19.73
N ILE A 150 -12.07 -6.22 20.22
CA ILE A 150 -11.90 -6.02 21.67
C ILE A 150 -13.10 -5.27 22.27
N ALA A 151 -13.64 -4.26 21.58
CA ALA A 151 -14.82 -3.55 22.03
C ALA A 151 -16.09 -4.42 22.09
N LYS A 152 -16.12 -5.51 21.34
CA LYS A 152 -17.18 -6.51 21.32
C LYS A 152 -16.93 -7.70 22.26
N GLY A 153 -15.85 -7.70 23.02
CA GLY A 153 -15.54 -8.73 24.00
C GLY A 153 -14.91 -10.01 23.44
N PHE A 154 -14.37 -9.97 22.23
CA PHE A 154 -13.71 -11.14 21.64
C PHE A 154 -12.33 -11.40 22.24
N ALA A 155 -12.00 -12.67 22.45
CA ALA A 155 -10.64 -13.12 22.63
C ALA A 155 -9.93 -13.13 21.28
N ILE A 156 -8.73 -12.54 21.23
CA ILE A 156 -7.97 -12.41 19.98
C ILE A 156 -6.53 -12.85 20.15
N TYR A 157 -5.96 -13.42 19.09
CA TYR A 157 -4.54 -13.68 18.96
C TYR A 157 -3.96 -12.74 17.89
N ILE A 158 -2.84 -12.08 18.23
CA ILE A 158 -2.20 -11.12 17.32
C ILE A 158 -0.75 -11.54 17.12
N TYR A 159 -0.37 -11.76 15.86
CA TYR A 159 1.02 -11.91 15.48
C TYR A 159 1.58 -10.55 15.05
N ASP A 160 2.40 -9.94 15.90
CA ASP A 160 3.00 -8.62 15.68
C ASP A 160 4.46 -8.75 15.26
N TYR A 161 4.70 -8.79 13.96
CA TYR A 161 6.04 -8.91 13.40
C TYR A 161 6.94 -7.70 13.73
N LYS A 162 6.35 -6.51 13.89
CA LYS A 162 7.12 -5.27 14.09
C LYS A 162 7.22 -4.84 15.55
N PHE A 163 6.71 -5.64 16.46
CA PHE A 163 6.61 -5.28 17.87
C PHE A 163 7.10 -3.83 18.17
N ASP A 164 6.33 -2.93 18.75
CA ASP A 164 5.20 -3.07 19.66
C ASP A 164 3.93 -2.34 19.16
N ASP A 165 3.82 -2.08 17.85
CA ASP A 165 2.74 -1.25 17.29
C ASP A 165 1.34 -1.83 17.54
N LEU A 166 1.10 -3.09 17.14
CA LEU A 166 -0.22 -3.72 17.27
C LEU A 166 -0.49 -4.16 18.70
N SER A 167 0.54 -4.62 19.40
CA SER A 167 0.45 -5.04 20.81
C SER A 167 0.03 -3.90 21.71
N THR A 168 0.59 -2.72 21.52
CA THR A 168 0.23 -1.50 22.27
C THR A 168 -1.22 -1.08 22.00
N ILE A 169 -1.66 -1.13 20.73
CA ILE A 169 -3.05 -0.82 20.37
C ILE A 169 -4.02 -1.81 21.02
N ALA A 170 -3.69 -3.10 20.99
CA ALA A 170 -4.50 -4.15 21.60
C ALA A 170 -4.62 -3.95 23.11
N TYR A 171 -3.50 -3.73 23.81
CA TYR A 171 -3.48 -3.51 25.24
C TYR A 171 -4.28 -2.28 25.66
N ASN A 172 -4.08 -1.15 24.99
CA ASN A 172 -4.83 0.08 25.28
C ASN A 172 -6.32 -0.08 24.99
N SER A 173 -6.68 -0.82 23.92
CA SER A 173 -8.07 -1.11 23.59
C SER A 173 -8.70 -2.03 24.64
N LEU A 174 -7.95 -3.00 25.16
CA LEU A 174 -8.41 -3.90 26.22
C LEU A 174 -8.65 -3.14 27.51
N LEU A 175 -7.72 -2.29 27.94
CA LEU A 175 -7.88 -1.48 29.15
C LEU A 175 -9.13 -0.60 29.09
N LYS A 176 -9.45 -0.06 27.90
CA LYS A 176 -10.63 0.79 27.69
C LYS A 176 -11.95 0.02 27.73
N ASN A 177 -11.95 -1.28 27.40
CA ASN A 177 -13.16 -2.08 27.22
C ASN A 177 -13.20 -3.28 28.19
N MET A 178 -12.53 -3.20 29.34
CA MET A 178 -12.47 -4.28 30.33
C MET A 178 -13.85 -4.69 30.86
N ASP A 179 -14.76 -3.76 30.89
CA ASP A 179 -16.15 -3.88 31.34
C ASP A 179 -17.05 -4.66 30.36
N LYS A 180 -16.60 -4.86 29.14
CA LYS A 180 -17.33 -5.64 28.11
C LYS A 180 -17.17 -7.14 28.23
N TYR A 181 -16.28 -7.59 29.09
CA TYR A 181 -15.98 -9.00 29.28
C TYR A 181 -16.65 -9.53 30.54
N GLU A 182 -17.38 -10.66 30.42
CA GLU A 182 -17.99 -11.33 31.56
C GLU A 182 -16.95 -11.83 32.58
N VAL A 183 -15.83 -12.33 32.04
CA VAL A 183 -14.67 -12.76 32.84
C VAL A 183 -13.53 -11.81 32.57
N LYS A 184 -12.86 -11.32 33.61
CA LYS A 184 -11.75 -10.40 33.49
C LYS A 184 -10.68 -10.95 32.53
N PRO A 185 -10.45 -10.28 31.38
CA PRO A 185 -9.50 -10.77 30.40
C PRO A 185 -8.07 -10.64 30.86
N ARG A 186 -7.22 -11.56 30.42
CA ARG A 186 -5.78 -11.51 30.65
C ARG A 186 -5.07 -11.20 29.36
N PHE A 187 -4.02 -10.39 29.46
CA PHE A 187 -3.20 -10.02 28.30
C PHE A 187 -1.85 -10.72 28.41
N TYR A 188 -1.52 -11.51 27.42
CA TYR A 188 -0.26 -12.24 27.36
C TYR A 188 0.57 -11.73 26.19
N VAL A 189 1.85 -11.54 26.43
CA VAL A 189 2.84 -11.19 25.40
C VAL A 189 3.89 -12.29 25.38
N ILE A 190 4.08 -12.92 24.24
CA ILE A 190 5.16 -13.87 23.99
C ILE A 190 6.16 -13.17 23.09
N ASN A 191 7.30 -12.80 23.64
CA ASN A 191 8.36 -12.09 22.93
C ASN A 191 9.58 -13.00 22.83
N PHE A 192 9.91 -13.39 21.60
CA PHE A 192 11.07 -14.26 21.33
C PHE A 192 12.39 -13.49 21.30
N ASP A 193 12.36 -12.17 21.04
CA ASP A 193 13.56 -11.34 21.00
C ASP A 193 14.05 -10.96 22.41
N ASP A 194 13.12 -10.78 23.37
CA ASP A 194 13.47 -10.52 24.76
C ASP A 194 12.69 -11.44 25.71
N PRO A 195 13.22 -12.65 25.99
CA PRO A 195 12.56 -13.61 26.89
C PRO A 195 12.37 -13.11 28.34
N ARG A 196 13.08 -12.05 28.75
CA ARG A 196 12.93 -11.43 30.09
C ARG A 196 11.65 -10.64 30.21
N ARG A 197 11.13 -10.16 29.08
CA ARG A 197 9.87 -9.40 28.97
C ARG A 197 8.77 -10.21 28.32
N SER A 198 8.88 -11.52 28.35
CA SER A 198 7.92 -12.46 27.79
C SER A 198 7.18 -13.20 28.87
N HIS A 199 5.89 -13.39 28.70
CA HIS A 199 5.14 -14.36 29.50
C HIS A 199 5.56 -15.77 29.11
N ARG A 200 5.52 -16.65 30.10
CA ARG A 200 5.81 -18.07 29.88
C ARG A 200 4.52 -18.82 29.58
N CYS A 201 4.54 -19.64 28.56
CA CYS A 201 3.44 -20.50 28.16
C CYS A 201 3.94 -21.97 28.13
N ASN A 202 3.17 -22.85 28.68
CA ASN A 202 3.40 -24.29 28.52
C ASN A 202 2.37 -24.85 27.52
N PRO A 203 2.74 -25.07 26.26
CA PRO A 203 1.80 -25.55 25.24
C PRO A 203 1.37 -27.01 25.44
N ILE A 204 2.07 -27.75 26.31
CA ILE A 204 1.80 -29.16 26.61
C ILE A 204 1.31 -29.34 28.06
N ASN A 205 0.61 -28.33 28.61
CA ASN A 205 0.02 -28.47 29.95
C ASN A 205 -1.19 -29.43 29.92
N PRO A 206 -1.10 -30.58 30.68
CA PRO A 206 -2.20 -31.57 30.67
C PRO A 206 -3.55 -31.04 31.14
N GLU A 207 -3.57 -29.97 31.96
CA GLU A 207 -4.81 -29.37 32.46
C GLU A 207 -5.71 -28.81 31.35
N PHE A 208 -5.12 -28.47 30.20
CA PHE A 208 -5.83 -27.93 29.04
C PHE A 208 -6.08 -28.96 27.95
N MET A 209 -5.59 -30.19 28.12
CA MET A 209 -5.81 -31.27 27.18
C MET A 209 -7.09 -32.02 27.56
N THR A 210 -8.08 -31.97 26.70
CA THR A 210 -9.40 -32.60 26.93
C THR A 210 -9.47 -34.02 26.38
N ASP A 211 -8.65 -34.31 25.36
CA ASP A 211 -8.58 -35.59 24.69
C ASP A 211 -7.14 -35.98 24.36
N ILE A 212 -6.94 -37.28 24.11
CA ILE A 212 -5.66 -37.83 23.69
C ILE A 212 -5.19 -37.23 22.34
N SER A 213 -6.15 -36.81 21.50
CA SER A 213 -5.88 -36.11 20.24
C SER A 213 -5.10 -34.82 20.46
N ASP A 214 -5.41 -34.08 21.52
CA ASP A 214 -4.72 -32.80 21.83
C ASP A 214 -3.23 -33.06 22.15
N ALA A 215 -2.94 -34.13 22.88
CA ALA A 215 -1.58 -34.53 23.18
C ALA A 215 -0.82 -35.00 21.93
N TYR A 216 -1.51 -35.70 21.03
CA TYR A 216 -0.94 -36.14 19.77
C TYR A 216 -0.61 -34.94 18.88
N GLU A 217 -1.56 -34.01 18.66
CA GLU A 217 -1.35 -32.81 17.85
C GLU A 217 -0.24 -31.90 18.40
N ALA A 218 -0.20 -31.72 19.71
CA ALA A 218 0.86 -30.94 20.36
C ALA A 218 2.25 -31.58 20.14
N SER A 219 2.36 -32.88 20.34
CA SER A 219 3.59 -33.64 20.15
C SER A 219 4.01 -33.63 18.68
N TYR A 220 3.08 -33.90 17.77
CA TYR A 220 3.32 -33.86 16.33
C TYR A 220 3.81 -32.50 15.85
N THR A 221 3.17 -31.43 16.30
CA THR A 221 3.53 -30.05 15.95
C THR A 221 4.93 -29.70 16.45
N ILE A 222 5.28 -30.10 17.67
CA ILE A 222 6.63 -29.88 18.22
C ILE A 222 7.68 -30.62 17.40
N MET A 223 7.44 -31.90 17.13
CA MET A 223 8.36 -32.74 16.35
C MET A 223 8.57 -32.20 14.94
N LEU A 224 7.48 -31.85 14.26
CA LEU A 224 7.51 -31.29 12.92
C LEU A 224 8.30 -29.95 12.82
N ASN A 225 8.21 -29.12 13.85
CA ASN A 225 8.93 -27.84 13.89
C ASN A 225 10.39 -28.01 14.28
N LEU A 226 10.73 -29.03 15.07
CA LEU A 226 12.12 -29.34 15.40
C LEU A 226 12.85 -29.94 14.20
N ASN A 227 12.27 -30.92 13.55
CA ASN A 227 12.82 -31.51 12.34
C ASN A 227 11.75 -32.17 11.48
N ARG A 228 11.56 -31.69 10.27
CA ARG A 228 10.56 -32.20 9.30
C ARG A 228 10.77 -33.66 8.90
N THR A 229 11.96 -34.20 9.11
CA THR A 229 12.27 -35.60 8.77
C THR A 229 11.84 -36.60 9.85
N TRP A 230 11.38 -36.15 11.02
CA TRP A 230 10.95 -36.98 12.13
C TRP A 230 9.45 -37.36 12.08
N VAL A 231 8.77 -36.87 11.07
CA VAL A 231 7.32 -37.06 10.90
C VAL A 231 7.02 -37.62 9.51
#